data_37de424456191520dd1ff6b698ffbaeb
#
_entry.id   37de424456191520dd1ff6b698ffbaeb
#
_cell.length_a   1.000
_cell.length_b   1.000
_cell.length_c   1.000
_cell.angle_alpha   90.00
_cell.angle_beta   90.00
_cell.angle_gamma   90.00
#
_symmetry.space_group_name_H-M   'P 1'
#
loop_
_entity.id
_entity.type
_entity.pdbx_description
1 polymer ?
#
loop_
_entity_poly.entity_id
_entity_poly.type
_entity_poly.pdbx_seq_one_letter_code
_entity_poly.pdbx_strand_id
1 'polypeptide(L)'
;MTEKANPIHTPNGSIVTYKFPARGKQPAVDVKWIEGPRLPKAPKGYDWEIKGNGGFIMVGEKGGISHDGMRPNSPRLYPKSRWESYRKNANERVPKTLKRVPGIHNDWVNGIRNSEMTVSDFSYSGPLTESIILGTLAIRTGKGLEWSSKDMKISGNQEAAELVNVEARKGWRTSDLI
;
A
#
# COMPACT_ATOMS: atom_id res chain seq x y z
N MET A 1 3.24 -12.47 19.98
CA MET A 1 2.60 -13.64 19.34
C MET A 1 1.56 -13.08 18.39
N THR A 2 1.69 -13.31 17.12
CA THR A 2 0.60 -13.11 16.17
C THR A 2 -0.46 -14.16 16.48
N GLU A 3 -1.72 -13.77 16.62
CA GLU A 3 -2.83 -14.70 16.67
C GLU A 3 -2.71 -15.69 15.51
N LYS A 4 -2.99 -16.96 15.78
CA LYS A 4 -2.95 -17.99 14.74
C LYS A 4 -3.97 -17.61 13.67
N ALA A 5 -3.56 -17.64 12.41
CA ALA A 5 -4.47 -17.34 11.30
C ALA A 5 -5.74 -18.19 11.41
N ASN A 6 -6.89 -17.56 11.29
CA ASN A 6 -8.19 -18.21 11.30
C ASN A 6 -8.75 -18.16 9.87
N PRO A 7 -9.21 -19.28 9.29
CA PRO A 7 -9.74 -19.29 7.93
C PRO A 7 -11.07 -18.54 7.77
N ILE A 8 -11.75 -18.21 8.86
CA ILE A 8 -13.09 -17.63 8.86
C ILE A 8 -13.07 -16.11 9.07
N HIS A 9 -12.16 -15.61 9.90
CA HIS A 9 -12.08 -14.17 10.22
C HIS A 9 -10.65 -13.66 10.22
N THR A 10 -10.49 -12.34 9.99
CA THR A 10 -9.20 -11.66 10.10
C THR A 10 -8.73 -11.63 11.55
N PRO A 11 -7.41 -11.70 11.81
CA PRO A 11 -6.87 -11.60 13.17
C PRO A 11 -7.09 -10.17 13.72
N ASN A 12 -7.15 -10.05 15.05
CA ASN A 12 -7.29 -8.75 15.74
C ASN A 12 -6.10 -7.80 15.52
N GLY A 13 -5.01 -8.32 14.99
CA GLY A 13 -3.86 -7.52 14.60
C GLY A 13 -2.85 -8.32 13.80
N SER A 14 -2.24 -7.66 12.83
CA SER A 14 -1.24 -8.26 11.96
C SER A 14 -0.08 -7.31 11.68
N ILE A 15 1.08 -7.87 11.37
CA ILE A 15 2.23 -7.14 10.82
C ILE A 15 2.69 -7.89 9.60
N VAL A 16 2.55 -7.25 8.44
CA VAL A 16 3.04 -7.76 7.16
C VAL A 16 4.24 -6.92 6.72
N THR A 17 5.32 -7.57 6.34
CA THR A 17 6.49 -6.89 5.78
C THR A 17 6.61 -7.24 4.31
N TYR A 18 6.52 -6.23 3.46
CA TYR A 18 6.77 -6.35 2.03
C TYR A 18 8.20 -5.90 1.73
N LYS A 19 8.91 -6.68 0.95
CA LYS A 19 10.26 -6.35 0.48
C LYS A 19 10.24 -6.13 -1.02
N PHE A 20 10.36 -4.89 -1.43
CA PHE A 20 10.46 -4.53 -2.84
C PHE A 20 11.93 -4.39 -3.24
N PRO A 21 12.39 -5.10 -4.26
CA PRO A 21 13.77 -4.98 -4.75
C PRO A 21 14.03 -3.61 -5.37
N ALA A 22 15.29 -3.26 -5.51
CA ALA A 22 15.70 -2.07 -6.25
C ALA A 22 15.24 -2.15 -7.72
N ARG A 23 14.83 -0.99 -8.28
CA ARG A 23 14.35 -0.89 -9.67
C ARG A 23 15.01 0.31 -10.36
N GLY A 24 15.89 0.03 -11.29
CA GLY A 24 16.63 1.08 -11.99
C GLY A 24 17.38 1.97 -10.99
N LYS A 25 17.05 3.26 -10.94
CA LYS A 25 17.65 4.23 -10.00
C LYS A 25 16.96 4.28 -8.63
N GLN A 26 15.88 3.53 -8.44
CA GLN A 26 15.14 3.50 -7.17
C GLN A 26 15.72 2.43 -6.25
N PRO A 27 16.04 2.75 -4.98
CA PRO A 27 16.54 1.77 -4.02
C PRO A 27 15.49 0.73 -3.67
N ALA A 28 15.92 -0.36 -3.03
CA ALA A 28 15.02 -1.30 -2.41
C ALA A 28 14.20 -0.62 -1.30
N VAL A 29 12.97 -1.07 -1.09
CA VAL A 29 12.05 -0.50 -0.09
C VAL A 29 11.42 -1.60 0.73
N ASP A 30 11.49 -1.47 2.04
CA ASP A 30 10.72 -2.29 2.98
C ASP A 30 9.48 -1.53 3.43
N VAL A 31 8.31 -2.12 3.24
CA VAL A 31 7.02 -1.58 3.72
C VAL A 31 6.48 -2.48 4.81
N LYS A 32 6.17 -1.91 5.97
CA LYS A 32 5.49 -2.62 7.07
C LYS A 32 4.04 -2.14 7.16
N TRP A 33 3.12 -3.04 6.89
CA TRP A 33 1.70 -2.82 7.13
C TRP A 33 1.35 -3.35 8.52
N ILE A 34 0.85 -2.48 9.38
CA ILE A 34 0.59 -2.80 10.78
C ILE A 34 -0.89 -2.55 11.05
N GLU A 35 -1.60 -3.56 11.50
CA GLU A 35 -3.01 -3.50 11.88
C GLU A 35 -3.23 -3.91 13.33
N GLY A 36 -4.33 -3.42 13.91
CA GLY A 36 -4.74 -3.75 15.26
C GLY A 36 -4.14 -2.83 16.33
N PRO A 37 -4.09 -3.28 17.60
CA PRO A 37 -3.74 -2.42 18.73
C PRO A 37 -2.25 -2.08 18.81
N ARG A 38 -1.42 -2.63 17.94
CA ARG A 38 0.03 -2.41 17.93
C ARG A 38 0.39 -1.23 17.04
N LEU A 39 0.52 -0.06 17.65
CA LEU A 39 1.01 1.10 16.91
C LEU A 39 2.54 0.98 16.68
N PRO A 40 3.03 1.36 15.50
CA PRO A 40 4.46 1.41 15.25
C PRO A 40 5.11 2.47 16.14
N LYS A 41 6.31 2.16 16.64
CA LYS A 41 7.14 3.15 17.32
C LYS A 41 7.77 4.09 16.29
N ALA A 42 7.92 5.35 16.67
CA ALA A 42 8.69 6.30 15.87
C ALA A 42 10.11 5.78 15.64
N PRO A 43 10.67 5.95 14.45
CA PRO A 43 12.08 5.67 14.21
C PRO A 43 12.97 6.52 15.12
N LYS A 44 14.16 6.01 15.46
CA LYS A 44 15.12 6.74 16.30
C LYS A 44 15.40 8.13 15.73
N GLY A 45 15.25 9.16 16.55
CA GLY A 45 15.47 10.57 16.18
C GLY A 45 14.25 11.27 15.57
N TYR A 46 13.11 10.59 15.51
CA TYR A 46 11.83 11.17 15.05
C TYR A 46 10.89 11.35 16.23
N ASP A 47 10.42 12.57 16.41
CA ASP A 47 9.37 12.94 17.37
C ASP A 47 7.97 12.74 16.77
N TRP A 48 7.74 11.56 16.23
CA TRP A 48 6.49 11.22 15.55
C TRP A 48 5.67 10.25 16.39
N GLU A 49 4.42 10.53 16.51
CA GLU A 49 3.46 9.70 17.22
C GLU A 49 2.21 9.56 16.37
N ILE A 50 1.75 8.33 16.11
CA ILE A 50 0.43 8.11 15.56
C ILE A 50 -0.59 8.34 16.67
N LYS A 51 -1.44 9.34 16.46
CA LYS A 51 -2.57 9.65 17.32
C LYS A 51 -3.84 9.24 16.60
N GLY A 52 -4.42 8.10 16.97
CA GLY A 52 -5.73 7.71 16.49
C GLY A 52 -5.74 6.60 15.44
N ASN A 53 -6.64 6.69 14.47
CA ASN A 53 -7.03 5.61 13.57
C ASN A 53 -6.14 5.52 12.31
N GLY A 54 -4.89 5.14 12.48
CA GLY A 54 -3.99 4.89 11.36
C GLY A 54 -3.10 6.07 10.99
N GLY A 55 -2.36 5.91 9.92
CA GLY A 55 -1.38 6.88 9.43
C GLY A 55 -0.23 6.17 8.72
N PHE A 56 0.76 6.91 8.29
CA PHE A 56 1.99 6.34 7.77
C PHE A 56 3.22 7.18 8.12
N ILE A 57 4.37 6.55 8.03
CA ILE A 57 5.67 7.20 8.01
C ILE A 57 6.55 6.58 6.93
N MET A 58 7.12 7.42 6.08
CA MET A 58 8.19 7.06 5.15
C MET A 58 9.50 7.62 5.69
N VAL A 59 10.52 6.78 5.76
CA VAL A 59 11.86 7.14 6.24
C VAL A 59 12.85 6.96 5.11
N GLY A 60 13.56 8.03 4.77
CA GLY A 60 14.61 8.04 3.78
C GLY A 60 15.92 8.62 4.36
N GLU A 61 16.98 8.58 3.58
CA GLU A 61 18.32 9.06 3.99
C GLU A 61 18.33 10.55 4.35
N LYS A 62 17.49 11.34 3.72
CA LYS A 62 17.44 12.80 3.91
C LYS A 62 16.35 13.28 4.88
N GLY A 63 15.64 12.37 5.50
CA GLY A 63 14.52 12.70 6.39
C GLY A 63 13.31 11.81 6.09
N GLY A 64 12.16 12.21 6.58
CA GLY A 64 10.94 11.42 6.39
C GLY A 64 9.72 12.27 6.10
N ILE A 65 8.65 11.58 5.72
CA ILE A 65 7.31 12.12 5.56
C ILE A 65 6.37 11.29 6.42
N SER A 66 5.53 11.92 7.19
CA SER A 66 4.49 11.24 7.95
C SER A 66 3.13 11.90 7.78
N HIS A 67 2.13 11.18 8.18
CA HIS A 67 0.75 11.62 8.17
C HIS A 67 -0.04 10.83 9.21
N ASP A 68 -0.93 11.51 9.94
CA ASP A 68 -1.86 10.90 10.88
C ASP A 68 -3.22 10.68 10.21
N GLY A 69 -3.90 9.59 10.58
CA GLY A 69 -5.23 9.25 10.11
C GLY A 69 -5.28 8.49 8.79
N MET A 70 -6.47 8.06 8.42
CA MET A 70 -6.70 7.21 7.25
C MET A 70 -6.59 7.94 5.91
N ARG A 71 -6.67 9.27 5.92
CA ARG A 71 -6.61 10.09 4.69
C ARG A 71 -5.43 11.04 4.74
N PRO A 72 -4.56 11.07 3.70
CA PRO A 72 -3.34 11.88 3.68
C PRO A 72 -3.61 13.37 3.43
N ASN A 73 -4.36 14.01 4.32
CA ASN A 73 -4.75 15.41 4.16
C ASN A 73 -3.66 16.40 4.58
N SER A 74 -2.76 15.98 5.45
CA SER A 74 -1.77 16.87 6.05
C SER A 74 -0.41 16.18 6.26
N PRO A 75 0.25 15.75 5.18
CA PRO A 75 1.58 15.16 5.30
C PRO A 75 2.58 16.18 5.85
N ARG A 76 3.52 15.72 6.68
CA ARG A 76 4.55 16.54 7.33
C ARG A 76 5.92 15.96 7.09
N LEU A 77 6.91 16.83 6.94
CA LEU A 77 8.31 16.44 6.83
C LEU A 77 8.93 16.26 8.23
N TYR A 78 9.87 15.34 8.32
CA TYR A 78 10.72 15.12 9.46
C TYR A 78 12.20 15.31 9.10
N PRO A 79 13.01 15.82 10.02
CA PRO A 79 12.67 16.29 11.36
C PRO A 79 11.79 17.55 11.36
N LYS A 80 11.23 17.91 12.51
CA LYS A 80 10.33 19.08 12.67
C LYS A 80 10.93 20.40 12.15
N SER A 81 12.22 20.60 12.35
CA SER A 81 12.93 21.78 11.82
C SER A 81 12.83 21.90 10.30
N ARG A 82 12.85 20.76 9.58
CA ARG A 82 12.67 20.73 8.12
C ARG A 82 11.24 21.09 7.71
N TRP A 83 10.24 20.64 8.49
CA TRP A 83 8.86 21.04 8.27
C TRP A 83 8.65 22.54 8.47
N GLU A 84 9.25 23.10 9.51
CA GLU A 84 9.18 24.53 9.79
C GLU A 84 9.85 25.38 8.70
N SER A 85 11.02 24.96 8.21
CA SER A 85 11.68 25.59 7.06
C SER A 85 10.81 25.54 5.81
N TYR A 86 10.32 24.36 5.45
CA TYR A 86 9.46 24.15 4.29
C TYR A 86 8.18 25.03 4.31
N ARG A 87 7.57 25.18 5.49
CA ARG A 87 6.37 26.03 5.65
C ARG A 87 6.66 27.52 5.43
N LYS A 88 7.83 27.98 5.86
CA LYS A 88 8.24 29.40 5.77
C LYS A 88 8.73 29.77 4.38
N ASN A 89 9.28 28.82 3.63
CA ASN A 89 9.90 29.08 2.34
C ASN A 89 8.95 28.66 1.20
N ALA A 90 8.31 29.63 0.56
CA ALA A 90 7.40 29.37 -0.56
C ALA A 90 8.10 28.73 -1.78
N ASN A 91 9.40 29.00 -1.95
CA ASN A 91 10.20 28.48 -3.07
C ASN A 91 10.54 26.98 -2.93
N GLU A 92 10.42 26.41 -1.71
CA GLU A 92 10.62 24.98 -1.47
C GLU A 92 9.34 24.16 -1.73
N ARG A 93 8.22 24.80 -2.02
CA ARG A 93 6.95 24.10 -2.23
C ARG A 93 7.01 23.26 -3.50
N VAL A 94 6.67 21.97 -3.35
CA VAL A 94 6.59 21.04 -4.49
C VAL A 94 5.49 21.48 -5.44
N PRO A 95 5.75 21.51 -6.76
CA PRO A 95 4.72 21.87 -7.73
C PRO A 95 3.57 20.84 -7.71
N LYS A 96 2.37 21.32 -8.00
CA LYS A 96 1.17 20.47 -8.08
C LYS A 96 1.12 19.76 -9.43
N THR A 97 1.86 18.68 -9.58
CA THR A 97 2.01 17.95 -10.85
C THR A 97 0.94 16.88 -11.09
N LEU A 98 0.26 16.42 -10.03
CA LEU A 98 -0.76 15.38 -10.16
C LEU A 98 -2.10 15.98 -10.61
N LYS A 99 -2.79 15.30 -11.54
CA LYS A 99 -4.15 15.63 -11.97
C LYS A 99 -5.07 15.73 -10.74
N ARG A 100 -5.90 16.77 -10.70
CA ARG A 100 -6.94 16.95 -9.68
C ARG A 100 -8.28 16.69 -10.33
N VAL A 101 -9.09 15.87 -9.69
CA VAL A 101 -10.42 15.50 -10.18
C VAL A 101 -11.48 15.86 -9.15
N PRO A 102 -12.72 16.18 -9.57
CA PRO A 102 -13.80 16.59 -8.67
C PRO A 102 -14.30 15.44 -7.76
N GLY A 103 -13.91 14.20 -8.06
CA GLY A 103 -14.23 13.02 -7.29
C GLY A 103 -14.01 11.76 -8.12
N ILE A 104 -13.74 10.65 -7.45
CA ILE A 104 -13.37 9.37 -8.09
C ILE A 104 -14.47 8.86 -9.05
N HIS A 105 -15.74 8.95 -8.67
CA HIS A 105 -16.85 8.52 -9.51
C HIS A 105 -17.01 9.39 -10.75
N ASN A 106 -16.87 10.71 -10.61
CA ASN A 106 -16.92 11.63 -11.74
C ASN A 106 -15.75 11.43 -12.69
N ASP A 107 -14.54 11.19 -12.16
CA ASP A 107 -13.38 10.87 -12.96
C ASP A 107 -13.58 9.58 -13.76
N TRP A 108 -14.15 8.55 -13.14
CA TRP A 108 -14.49 7.29 -13.81
C TRP A 108 -15.51 7.47 -14.94
N VAL A 109 -16.62 8.16 -14.67
CA VAL A 109 -17.65 8.43 -15.69
C VAL A 109 -17.08 9.27 -16.84
N ASN A 110 -16.26 10.28 -16.52
CA ASN A 110 -15.62 11.12 -17.54
C ASN A 110 -14.60 10.31 -18.37
N GLY A 111 -13.85 9.41 -17.71
CA GLY A 111 -12.94 8.50 -18.40
C GLY A 111 -13.65 7.64 -19.45
N ILE A 112 -14.82 7.07 -19.08
CA ILE A 112 -15.65 6.29 -20.01
C ILE A 112 -16.18 7.17 -21.15
N ARG A 113 -16.72 8.34 -20.87
CA ARG A 113 -17.32 9.24 -21.86
C ARG A 113 -16.33 9.79 -22.87
N ASN A 114 -15.14 10.11 -22.39
CA ASN A 114 -14.13 10.84 -23.16
C ASN A 114 -12.96 9.97 -23.60
N SER A 115 -12.95 8.67 -23.26
CA SER A 115 -11.81 7.76 -23.45
C SER A 115 -10.51 8.31 -22.84
N GLU A 116 -10.62 8.91 -21.65
CA GLU A 116 -9.51 9.47 -20.91
C GLU A 116 -9.04 8.53 -19.79
N MET A 117 -7.73 8.54 -19.53
CA MET A 117 -7.16 7.81 -18.40
C MET A 117 -7.57 8.46 -17.07
N THR A 118 -8.12 7.66 -16.17
CA THR A 118 -8.52 8.09 -14.82
C THR A 118 -7.33 8.14 -13.86
N VAL A 119 -7.46 8.84 -12.73
CA VAL A 119 -6.39 8.89 -11.72
C VAL A 119 -6.18 7.58 -10.97
N SER A 120 -7.13 6.65 -11.03
CA SER A 120 -7.07 5.30 -10.49
C SER A 120 -7.17 4.23 -11.57
N ASP A 121 -6.55 4.49 -12.71
CA ASP A 121 -6.44 3.53 -13.81
C ASP A 121 -5.85 2.19 -13.35
N PHE A 122 -6.26 1.09 -13.98
CA PHE A 122 -5.85 -0.26 -13.59
C PHE A 122 -4.36 -0.53 -13.78
N SER A 123 -3.68 0.19 -14.66
CA SER A 123 -2.21 0.09 -14.78
C SER A 123 -1.49 0.55 -13.52
N TYR A 124 -2.12 1.43 -12.74
CA TYR A 124 -1.63 1.88 -11.43
C TYR A 124 -2.28 1.11 -10.27
N SER A 125 -3.60 1.02 -10.25
CA SER A 125 -4.35 0.46 -9.12
C SER A 125 -4.26 -1.07 -9.07
N GLY A 126 -4.09 -1.74 -10.20
CA GLY A 126 -3.92 -3.20 -10.28
C GLY A 126 -2.71 -3.69 -9.48
N PRO A 127 -1.47 -3.27 -9.80
CA PRO A 127 -0.28 -3.67 -9.05
C PRO A 127 -0.32 -3.29 -7.57
N LEU A 128 -0.96 -2.15 -7.24
CA LEU A 128 -1.15 -1.74 -5.85
C LEU A 128 -2.05 -2.73 -5.09
N THR A 129 -3.20 -3.08 -5.69
CA THR A 129 -4.15 -4.05 -5.12
C THR A 129 -3.53 -5.44 -5.01
N GLU A 130 -2.80 -5.89 -6.03
CA GLU A 130 -2.04 -7.13 -6.02
C GLU A 130 -1.14 -7.23 -4.79
N SER A 131 -0.36 -6.19 -4.52
CA SER A 131 0.52 -6.15 -3.34
C SER A 131 -0.26 -6.33 -2.03
N ILE A 132 -1.41 -5.69 -1.87
CA ILE A 132 -2.24 -5.78 -0.66
C ILE A 132 -2.81 -7.20 -0.50
N ILE A 133 -3.30 -7.80 -1.59
CA ILE A 133 -3.87 -9.16 -1.58
C ILE A 133 -2.81 -10.20 -1.20
N LEU A 134 -1.57 -10.07 -1.69
CA LEU A 134 -0.46 -10.94 -1.31
C LEU A 134 -0.18 -10.89 0.20
N GLY A 135 -0.29 -9.73 0.82
CA GLY A 135 -0.20 -9.60 2.27
C GLY A 135 -1.30 -10.36 3.00
N THR A 136 -2.52 -10.34 2.47
CA THR A 136 -3.66 -11.12 3.02
C THR A 136 -3.39 -12.63 2.92
N LEU A 137 -2.81 -13.11 1.83
CA LEU A 137 -2.41 -14.52 1.69
C LEU A 137 -1.34 -14.92 2.71
N ALA A 138 -0.35 -14.05 2.93
CA ALA A 138 0.67 -14.28 3.95
C ALA A 138 0.08 -14.34 5.37
N ILE A 139 -0.88 -13.47 5.69
CA ILE A 139 -1.61 -13.51 6.97
C ILE A 139 -2.39 -14.82 7.11
N ARG A 140 -3.12 -15.21 6.08
CA ARG A 140 -3.98 -16.39 6.08
C ARG A 140 -3.21 -17.70 6.27
N THR A 141 -2.06 -17.80 5.63
CA THR A 141 -1.20 -18.99 5.73
C THR A 141 -0.21 -18.94 6.91
N GLY A 142 -0.04 -17.77 7.52
CA GLY A 142 0.93 -17.54 8.60
C GLY A 142 2.40 -17.68 8.16
N LYS A 143 2.67 -17.66 6.86
CA LYS A 143 3.99 -17.88 6.27
C LYS A 143 4.34 -16.77 5.27
N GLY A 144 5.64 -16.51 5.08
CA GLY A 144 6.13 -15.68 4.01
C GLY A 144 5.88 -16.31 2.64
N LEU A 145 5.91 -15.50 1.59
CA LEU A 145 5.79 -15.92 0.20
C LEU A 145 6.65 -15.02 -0.69
N GLU A 146 7.02 -15.53 -1.85
CA GLU A 146 7.65 -14.77 -2.91
C GLU A 146 6.70 -14.70 -4.10
N TRP A 147 6.59 -13.55 -4.74
CA TRP A 147 5.68 -13.30 -5.84
C TRP A 147 6.41 -12.90 -7.11
N SER A 148 6.06 -13.53 -8.21
CA SER A 148 6.44 -13.12 -9.56
C SER A 148 5.23 -12.51 -10.27
N SER A 149 5.18 -11.18 -10.37
CA SER A 149 4.11 -10.50 -11.13
C SER A 149 4.12 -10.85 -12.61
N LYS A 150 5.31 -11.16 -13.17
CA LYS A 150 5.44 -11.57 -14.57
C LYS A 150 4.73 -12.90 -14.84
N ASP A 151 4.92 -13.87 -13.94
CA ASP A 151 4.41 -15.23 -14.12
C ASP A 151 3.09 -15.46 -13.37
N MET A 152 2.65 -14.46 -12.59
CA MET A 152 1.47 -14.53 -11.69
C MET A 152 1.54 -15.77 -10.78
N LYS A 153 2.71 -16.00 -10.16
CA LYS A 153 2.99 -17.20 -9.36
C LYS A 153 3.60 -16.88 -8.01
N ILE A 154 3.20 -17.67 -7.03
CA ILE A 154 3.80 -17.68 -5.68
C ILE A 154 4.80 -18.80 -5.59
N SER A 155 5.97 -18.54 -5.00
CA SER A 155 6.97 -19.52 -4.55
C SER A 155 7.21 -19.40 -3.05
N GLY A 156 7.83 -20.42 -2.47
CA GLY A 156 8.13 -20.47 -1.03
C GLY A 156 6.93 -20.75 -0.10
N ASN A 157 5.69 -20.82 -0.65
CA ASN A 157 4.49 -21.09 0.12
C ASN A 157 3.42 -21.79 -0.75
N GLN A 158 3.42 -23.11 -0.74
CA GLN A 158 2.51 -23.92 -1.56
C GLN A 158 1.03 -23.68 -1.22
N GLU A 159 0.70 -23.55 0.06
CA GLU A 159 -0.66 -23.26 0.51
C GLU A 159 -1.19 -21.94 -0.03
N ALA A 160 -0.34 -20.88 -0.06
CA ALA A 160 -0.70 -19.60 -0.65
C ALA A 160 -0.82 -19.71 -2.18
N ALA A 161 0.02 -20.52 -2.83
CA ALA A 161 -0.02 -20.71 -4.28
C ALA A 161 -1.34 -21.33 -4.74
N GLU A 162 -1.89 -22.26 -3.99
CA GLU A 162 -3.19 -22.89 -4.27
C GLU A 162 -4.36 -21.91 -4.13
N LEU A 163 -4.21 -20.84 -3.34
CA LEU A 163 -5.23 -19.83 -3.17
C LEU A 163 -5.24 -18.75 -4.27
N VAL A 164 -4.22 -18.68 -5.13
CA VAL A 164 -4.16 -17.70 -6.23
C VAL A 164 -5.20 -18.00 -7.30
N ASN A 165 -5.39 -19.26 -7.62
CA ASN A 165 -6.30 -19.72 -8.67
C ASN A 165 -7.37 -20.62 -8.08
N VAL A 166 -8.36 -20.01 -7.43
CA VAL A 166 -9.52 -20.75 -6.95
C VAL A 166 -10.40 -21.10 -8.15
N GLU A 167 -10.78 -22.38 -8.27
CA GLU A 167 -11.65 -22.81 -9.34
C GLU A 167 -13.04 -22.16 -9.22
N ALA A 168 -13.38 -21.35 -10.21
CA ALA A 168 -14.69 -20.73 -10.29
C ALA A 168 -15.76 -21.78 -10.67
N ARG A 169 -16.97 -21.63 -10.17
CA ARG A 169 -18.10 -22.46 -10.60
C ARG A 169 -18.33 -22.35 -12.12
N LYS A 170 -18.90 -23.39 -12.71
CA LYS A 170 -19.25 -23.41 -14.14
C LYS A 170 -20.07 -22.17 -14.54
N GLY A 171 -19.72 -21.54 -15.65
CA GLY A 171 -20.34 -20.31 -16.15
C GLY A 171 -19.82 -19.00 -15.49
N TRP A 172 -18.82 -19.09 -14.60
CA TRP A 172 -18.21 -17.95 -13.93
C TRP A 172 -16.68 -17.93 -14.01
N ARG A 173 -16.12 -18.77 -14.86
CA ARG A 173 -14.68 -18.73 -15.19
C ARG A 173 -14.43 -17.57 -16.13
N THR A 174 -13.27 -16.96 -16.04
CA THR A 174 -12.87 -15.90 -16.98
C THR A 174 -12.96 -16.36 -18.44
N SER A 175 -12.62 -17.63 -18.70
CA SER A 175 -12.77 -18.28 -20.00
C SER A 175 -14.21 -18.45 -20.46
N ASP A 176 -15.18 -18.38 -19.57
CA ASP A 176 -16.60 -18.51 -19.89
C ASP A 176 -17.24 -17.13 -20.24
N LEU A 177 -16.48 -16.03 -20.04
CA LEU A 177 -16.96 -14.66 -20.19
C LEU A 177 -16.38 -13.93 -21.41
N ILE A 178 -15.49 -14.58 -22.18
CA ILE A 178 -14.79 -14.01 -23.36
C ILE A 178 -15.26 -14.70 -24.63
#